data_6032504bdb1215da0f91462c91301118
#
_entry.id   6032504bdb1215da0f91462c91301118
#
_cell.length_a   1.000
_cell.length_b   1.000
_cell.length_c   1.000
_cell.angle_alpha   90.00
_cell.angle_beta   90.00
_cell.angle_gamma   90.00
#
_symmetry.space_group_name_H-M   'P 1'
#
loop_
_entity.id
_entity.type
_entity.pdbx_description
1 polymer ?
#
loop_
_entity_poly.entity_id
_entity_poly.type
_entity_poly.pdbx_seq_one_letter_code
_entity_poly.pdbx_strand_id
1 'polypeptide(L)'
;LIICVPLNIAVFISTNSTTALLAMILPVLLGNFYQATTFSQTQGISALRMRAVAAGILFFILNIIGLGLGPQLVGILSDVLNPEYGDESLRYALLICSLVYLWAAVHYFIAGRHLGNDLVVEG
;
A
#
# COMPACT_ATOMS: atom_id res chain seq x y z
N LEU A 1 7.58 2.08 3.63
CA LEU A 1 6.21 1.91 4.14
C LEU A 1 6.03 2.57 5.50
N ILE A 2 6.90 2.31 6.50
CA ILE A 2 6.76 2.88 7.86
C ILE A 2 6.69 4.42 7.84
N ILE A 3 7.51 5.06 7.03
CA ILE A 3 7.52 6.53 6.89
C ILE A 3 6.23 7.06 6.25
N CYS A 4 5.56 6.26 5.41
CA CYS A 4 4.29 6.66 4.80
C CYS A 4 3.16 6.83 5.83
N VAL A 5 3.21 6.11 6.97
CA VAL A 5 2.15 6.20 7.99
C VAL A 5 2.04 7.60 8.60
N PRO A 6 3.10 8.17 9.21
CA PRO A 6 3.00 9.52 9.77
C PRO A 6 2.73 10.58 8.70
N LEU A 7 3.21 10.38 7.47
CA LEU A 7 2.92 11.30 6.37
C LEU A 7 1.44 11.27 5.97
N ASN A 8 0.84 10.09 5.85
CA ASN A 8 -0.59 9.97 5.57
C ASN A 8 -1.44 10.53 6.72
N ILE A 9 -1.04 10.29 7.97
CA ILE A 9 -1.72 10.90 9.13
C ILE A 9 -1.67 12.42 9.04
N ALA A 10 -0.52 13.01 8.73
CA ALA A 10 -0.38 14.46 8.57
C ALA A 10 -1.26 15.01 7.43
N VAL A 11 -1.39 14.29 6.31
CA VAL A 11 -2.28 14.65 5.21
C VAL A 11 -3.74 14.64 5.68
N PHE A 12 -4.18 13.59 6.34
CA PHE A 12 -5.58 13.43 6.73
C PHE A 12 -6.01 14.34 7.89
N ILE A 13 -5.08 14.77 8.74
CA ILE A 13 -5.37 15.73 9.82
C ILE A 13 -5.37 17.18 9.31
N SER A 14 -4.79 17.45 8.13
CA SER A 14 -4.71 18.80 7.59
C SER A 14 -6.10 19.37 7.32
N THR A 15 -6.35 20.58 7.82
CA THR A 15 -7.61 21.33 7.60
C THR A 15 -7.57 22.18 6.34
N ASN A 16 -6.38 22.42 5.78
CA ASN A 16 -6.19 23.22 4.57
C ASN A 16 -5.98 22.31 3.37
N SER A 17 -6.87 22.39 2.38
CA SER A 17 -6.83 21.56 1.16
C SER A 17 -5.52 21.69 0.39
N THR A 18 -4.95 22.90 0.28
CA THR A 18 -3.68 23.12 -0.44
C THR A 18 -2.52 22.44 0.28
N THR A 19 -2.47 22.55 1.61
CA THR A 19 -1.43 21.90 2.43
C THR A 19 -1.57 20.38 2.35
N ALA A 20 -2.79 19.85 2.41
CA ALA A 20 -3.06 18.42 2.26
C ALA A 20 -2.58 17.88 0.91
N LEU A 21 -2.90 18.58 -0.20
CA LEU A 21 -2.47 18.20 -1.54
C LEU A 21 -0.94 18.19 -1.70
N LEU A 22 -0.26 19.22 -1.19
CA LEU A 22 1.19 19.27 -1.23
C LEU A 22 1.85 18.17 -0.36
N ALA A 23 1.30 17.94 0.83
CA ALA A 23 1.78 16.89 1.72
C ALA A 23 1.57 15.48 1.13
N MET A 24 0.56 15.29 0.27
CA MET A 24 0.25 14.01 -0.36
C MET A 24 1.28 13.59 -1.42
N ILE A 25 2.05 14.52 -1.97
CA ILE A 25 3.07 14.21 -3.00
C ILE A 25 4.10 13.21 -2.47
N LEU A 26 4.58 13.41 -1.26
CA LEU A 26 5.65 12.58 -0.70
C LEU A 26 5.21 11.13 -0.42
N PRO A 27 4.09 10.84 0.26
CA PRO A 27 3.63 9.46 0.45
C PRO A 27 3.27 8.76 -0.87
N VAL A 28 2.76 9.48 -1.88
CA VAL A 28 2.49 8.91 -3.21
C VAL A 28 3.78 8.52 -3.91
N LEU A 29 4.80 9.36 -3.89
CA LEU A 29 6.12 9.03 -4.45
C LEU A 29 6.72 7.82 -3.76
N LEU A 30 6.77 7.82 -2.42
CA LEU A 30 7.30 6.71 -1.64
C LEU A 30 6.51 5.40 -1.87
N GLY A 31 5.20 5.51 -2.07
CA GLY A 31 4.34 4.38 -2.42
C GLY A 31 4.73 3.74 -3.75
N ASN A 32 5.11 4.52 -4.77
CA ASN A 32 5.55 3.97 -6.05
C ASN A 32 6.89 3.20 -5.95
N PHE A 33 7.80 3.61 -5.07
CA PHE A 33 9.07 2.90 -4.88
C PHE A 33 8.86 1.47 -4.36
N TYR A 34 7.95 1.25 -3.40
CA TYR A 34 7.72 -0.11 -2.88
C TYR A 34 7.13 -1.03 -3.97
N GLN A 35 6.28 -0.50 -4.83
CA GLN A 35 5.67 -1.27 -5.90
C GLN A 35 6.73 -1.75 -6.90
N ALA A 36 7.63 -0.88 -7.35
CA ALA A 36 8.73 -1.24 -8.23
C ALA A 36 9.61 -2.34 -7.61
N THR A 37 9.95 -2.21 -6.33
CA THR A 37 10.73 -3.20 -5.59
C THR A 37 10.01 -4.55 -5.52
N THR A 38 8.70 -4.55 -5.25
CA THR A 38 7.89 -5.77 -5.19
C THR A 38 7.89 -6.53 -6.51
N PHE A 39 7.70 -5.82 -7.64
CA PHE A 39 7.77 -6.43 -8.97
C PHE A 39 9.15 -6.99 -9.28
N SER A 40 10.21 -6.25 -8.98
CA SER A 40 11.60 -6.71 -9.19
C SER A 40 11.90 -7.99 -8.39
N GLN A 41 11.53 -8.03 -7.12
CA GLN A 41 11.75 -9.20 -6.26
C GLN A 41 10.93 -10.40 -6.71
N THR A 42 9.66 -10.21 -7.09
CA THR A 42 8.81 -11.28 -7.62
C THR A 42 9.43 -11.92 -8.86
N GLN A 43 10.05 -11.13 -9.73
CA GLN A 43 10.75 -11.65 -10.90
C GLN A 43 12.06 -12.33 -10.50
N GLY A 44 12.78 -11.81 -9.49
CA GLY A 44 14.04 -12.38 -9.00
C GLY A 44 13.91 -13.76 -8.37
N ILE A 45 12.78 -14.05 -7.69
CA ILE A 45 12.49 -15.37 -7.10
C ILE A 45 11.81 -16.33 -8.09
N SER A 46 11.49 -15.88 -9.30
CA SER A 46 10.79 -16.67 -10.30
C SER A 46 11.76 -17.19 -11.37
N ALA A 47 11.62 -18.45 -11.77
CA ALA A 47 12.36 -19.00 -12.90
C ALA A 47 12.10 -18.17 -14.17
N LEU A 48 13.10 -18.02 -15.05
CA LEU A 48 13.06 -17.18 -16.26
C LEU A 48 11.78 -17.35 -17.08
N ARG A 49 11.36 -18.62 -17.28
CA ARG A 49 10.17 -18.95 -18.06
C ARG A 49 8.86 -18.51 -17.40
N MET A 50 8.87 -18.29 -16.09
CA MET A 50 7.69 -17.98 -15.29
C MET A 50 7.59 -16.51 -14.86
N ARG A 51 8.62 -15.69 -15.10
CA ARG A 51 8.68 -14.29 -14.66
C ARG A 51 7.49 -13.46 -15.14
N ALA A 52 7.10 -13.61 -16.40
CA ALA A 52 5.95 -12.90 -16.96
C ALA A 52 4.63 -13.33 -16.29
N VAL A 53 4.47 -14.63 -16.05
CA VAL A 53 3.28 -15.19 -15.38
C VAL A 53 3.22 -14.72 -13.94
N ALA A 54 4.33 -14.77 -13.20
CA ALA A 54 4.41 -14.31 -11.82
C ALA A 54 4.07 -12.82 -11.69
N ALA A 55 4.64 -11.99 -12.59
CA ALA A 55 4.32 -10.56 -12.63
C ALA A 55 2.83 -10.31 -12.98
N GLY A 56 2.27 -11.08 -13.91
CA GLY A 56 0.85 -11.00 -14.28
C GLY A 56 -0.09 -11.38 -13.14
N ILE A 57 0.21 -12.44 -12.40
CA ILE A 57 -0.56 -12.86 -11.22
C ILE A 57 -0.47 -11.80 -10.12
N LEU A 58 0.73 -11.30 -9.83
CA LEU A 58 0.93 -10.23 -8.86
C LEU A 58 0.10 -8.99 -9.23
N PHE A 59 0.19 -8.56 -10.49
CA PHE A 59 -0.55 -7.41 -10.99
C PHE A 59 -2.07 -7.61 -10.89
N PHE A 60 -2.55 -8.79 -11.21
CA PHE A 60 -3.96 -9.17 -11.08
C PHE A 60 -4.46 -9.06 -9.63
N ILE A 61 -3.70 -9.64 -8.69
CA ILE A 61 -4.02 -9.58 -7.26
C ILE A 61 -4.03 -8.13 -6.76
N LEU A 62 -3.01 -7.34 -7.11
CA LEU A 62 -2.91 -5.93 -6.72
C LEU A 62 -4.09 -5.10 -7.24
N ASN A 63 -4.56 -5.36 -8.47
CA ASN A 63 -5.71 -4.65 -9.02
C ASN A 63 -7.03 -5.07 -8.36
N ILE A 64 -7.27 -6.35 -8.16
CA ILE A 64 -8.52 -6.81 -7.52
C ILE A 64 -8.59 -6.34 -6.07
N ILE A 65 -7.53 -6.55 -5.30
CA ILE A 65 -7.52 -6.20 -3.88
C ILE A 65 -7.33 -4.69 -3.70
N GLY A 66 -6.35 -4.10 -4.38
CA GLY A 66 -6.00 -2.69 -4.19
C GLY A 66 -7.04 -1.74 -4.78
N LEU A 67 -7.35 -1.88 -6.07
CA LEU A 67 -8.28 -0.98 -6.76
C LEU A 67 -9.74 -1.43 -6.67
N GLY A 68 -9.99 -2.74 -6.54
CA GLY A 68 -11.34 -3.28 -6.41
C GLY A 68 -11.88 -3.17 -4.99
N LEU A 69 -11.27 -3.90 -4.06
CA LEU A 69 -11.77 -3.98 -2.68
C LEU A 69 -11.36 -2.78 -1.81
N GLY A 70 -10.20 -2.16 -2.08
CA GLY A 70 -9.68 -1.05 -1.27
C GLY A 70 -10.68 0.10 -1.10
N PRO A 71 -11.12 0.76 -2.18
CA PRO A 71 -12.09 1.84 -2.10
C PRO A 71 -13.43 1.43 -1.49
N GLN A 72 -13.89 0.20 -1.75
CA GLN A 72 -15.13 -0.32 -1.17
C GLN A 72 -15.03 -0.47 0.35
N LEU A 73 -13.93 -1.01 0.87
CA LEU A 73 -13.69 -1.12 2.31
C LEU A 73 -13.64 0.25 2.99
N VAL A 74 -12.98 1.23 2.36
CA VAL A 74 -12.96 2.60 2.86
C VAL A 74 -14.37 3.20 2.88
N GLY A 75 -15.16 3.00 1.82
CA GLY A 75 -16.54 3.47 1.74
C GLY A 75 -17.42 2.87 2.82
N ILE A 76 -17.42 1.54 2.97
CA ILE A 76 -18.18 0.83 4.01
C ILE A 76 -17.78 1.32 5.41
N LEU A 77 -16.49 1.48 5.65
CA LEU A 77 -16.00 1.96 6.94
C LEU A 77 -16.43 3.41 7.20
N SER A 78 -16.41 4.25 6.18
CA SER A 78 -16.91 5.63 6.26
C SER A 78 -18.40 5.66 6.58
N ASP A 79 -19.21 4.79 5.94
CA ASP A 79 -20.65 4.71 6.19
C ASP A 79 -20.95 4.25 7.64
N VAL A 80 -20.19 3.30 8.15
CA VAL A 80 -20.30 2.82 9.55
C VAL A 80 -19.94 3.92 10.55
N LEU A 81 -18.97 4.75 10.23
CA LEU A 81 -18.53 5.87 11.08
C LEU A 81 -19.41 7.12 10.95
N ASN A 82 -20.21 7.22 9.89
CA ASN A 82 -21.00 8.41 9.59
C ASN A 82 -21.97 8.85 10.73
N PRO A 83 -22.66 7.93 11.46
CA PRO A 83 -23.54 8.33 12.54
C PRO A 83 -22.86 9.09 13.69
N GLU A 84 -21.56 8.83 13.91
CA GLU A 84 -20.80 9.46 14.99
C GLU A 84 -19.98 10.68 14.52
N TYR A 85 -19.44 10.61 13.28
CA TYR A 85 -18.45 11.58 12.78
C TYR A 85 -18.97 12.44 11.62
N GLY A 86 -20.15 12.15 11.07
CA GLY A 86 -20.77 12.93 9.99
C GLY A 86 -19.83 13.11 8.80
N ASP A 87 -19.62 14.35 8.36
CA ASP A 87 -18.78 14.70 7.21
C ASP A 87 -17.29 14.31 7.38
N GLU A 88 -16.83 14.08 8.59
CA GLU A 88 -15.46 13.65 8.91
C GLU A 88 -15.27 12.12 8.84
N SER A 89 -16.33 11.34 8.64
CA SER A 89 -16.31 9.87 8.65
C SER A 89 -15.30 9.29 7.66
N LEU A 90 -15.22 9.84 6.45
CA LEU A 90 -14.27 9.42 5.43
C LEU A 90 -12.81 9.63 5.88
N ARG A 91 -12.54 10.72 6.57
CA ARG A 91 -11.23 11.05 7.11
C ARG A 91 -10.79 10.00 8.14
N TYR A 92 -11.67 9.65 9.08
CA TYR A 92 -11.39 8.60 10.07
C TYR A 92 -11.25 7.22 9.44
N ALA A 93 -12.06 6.90 8.44
CA ALA A 93 -11.94 5.66 7.68
C ALA A 93 -10.55 5.55 7.01
N LEU A 94 -10.07 6.61 6.37
CA LEU A 94 -8.74 6.65 5.75
C LEU A 94 -7.61 6.55 6.79
N LEU A 95 -7.75 7.19 7.96
CA LEU A 95 -6.80 7.08 9.07
C LEU A 95 -6.69 5.63 9.57
N ILE A 96 -7.81 4.95 9.77
CA ILE A 96 -7.84 3.54 10.18
C ILE A 96 -7.19 2.66 9.10
N CYS A 97 -7.55 2.85 7.83
CA CYS A 97 -6.95 2.11 6.71
C CYS A 97 -5.44 2.34 6.58
N SER A 98 -4.94 3.52 6.99
CA SER A 98 -3.50 3.78 6.96
C SER A 98 -2.69 2.87 7.90
N LEU A 99 -3.30 2.29 8.93
CA LEU A 99 -2.64 1.33 9.82
C LEU A 99 -2.25 0.04 9.10
N VAL A 100 -2.91 -0.29 7.98
CA VAL A 100 -2.55 -1.44 7.13
C VAL A 100 -1.11 -1.30 6.60
N TYR A 101 -0.60 -0.07 6.43
CA TYR A 101 0.80 0.13 6.06
C TYR A 101 1.80 -0.41 7.09
N LEU A 102 1.45 -0.37 8.39
CA LEU A 102 2.30 -0.95 9.45
C LEU A 102 2.32 -2.47 9.34
N TRP A 103 1.15 -3.07 9.13
CA TRP A 103 1.04 -4.51 8.94
C TRP A 103 1.82 -4.96 7.69
N ALA A 104 1.67 -4.26 6.58
CA ALA A 104 2.44 -4.50 5.37
C ALA A 104 3.96 -4.36 5.61
N ALA A 105 4.40 -3.32 6.34
CA ALA A 105 5.81 -3.10 6.64
C ALA A 105 6.44 -4.28 7.40
N VAL A 106 5.71 -4.88 8.35
CA VAL A 106 6.17 -6.08 9.07
C VAL A 106 6.39 -7.24 8.11
N HIS A 107 5.45 -7.48 7.19
CA HIS A 107 5.57 -8.56 6.20
C HIS A 107 6.73 -8.34 5.23
N TYR A 108 6.93 -7.10 4.76
CA TYR A 108 8.08 -6.76 3.93
C TYR A 108 9.42 -6.93 4.67
N PHE A 109 9.45 -6.62 5.97
CA PHE A 109 10.66 -6.82 6.77
C PHE A 109 10.99 -8.30 6.93
N ILE A 110 9.97 -9.14 7.19
CA ILE A 110 10.14 -10.60 7.27
C ILE A 110 10.57 -11.17 5.91
N ALA A 111 9.92 -10.79 4.83
CA ALA A 111 10.27 -11.22 3.48
C ALA A 111 11.71 -10.84 3.12
N GLY A 112 12.14 -9.61 3.46
CA GLY A 112 13.50 -9.14 3.20
C GLY A 112 14.60 -9.95 3.88
N ARG A 113 14.30 -10.57 5.04
CA ARG A 113 15.26 -11.45 5.74
C ARG A 113 15.50 -12.78 5.02
N HIS A 114 14.53 -13.27 4.26
CA HIS A 114 14.60 -14.56 3.57
C HIS A 114 14.94 -14.43 2.09
N LEU A 115 14.77 -13.23 1.52
CA LEU A 115 14.92 -12.99 0.09
C LEU A 115 16.26 -13.46 -0.49
N GLY A 116 17.37 -13.28 0.28
CA GLY A 116 18.71 -13.68 -0.19
C GLY A 116 18.86 -15.18 -0.45
N ASN A 117 18.07 -16.00 0.25
CA ASN A 117 18.08 -17.46 0.09
C ASN A 117 17.12 -17.93 -1.03
N ASP A 118 16.14 -17.11 -1.37
CA ASP A 118 15.07 -17.46 -2.31
C ASP A 118 15.33 -16.94 -3.74
N LEU A 119 16.37 -16.11 -3.93
CA LEU A 119 16.74 -15.61 -5.25
C LEU A 119 17.20 -16.75 -6.15
N VAL A 120 16.60 -16.87 -7.32
CA VAL A 120 17.00 -17.83 -8.35
C VAL A 120 18.30 -17.34 -8.98
N VAL A 121 19.42 -17.96 -8.60
CA VAL A 121 20.73 -17.77 -9.25
C VAL A 121 20.79 -18.74 -10.42
N GLU A 122 20.61 -18.24 -11.63
CA GLU A 122 20.79 -19.04 -12.83
C GLU A 122 22.28 -19.08 -13.15
N GLY A 123 22.86 -20.26 -13.03
CA GLY A 123 24.22 -20.58 -13.48
C GLY A 123 24.27 -20.86 -14.98
#